data_a7376ed16900a6ed6a7abcc1ebf63d9b
#
_entry.id   a7376ed16900a6ed6a7abcc1ebf63d9b
#
_cell.length_a   1.000
_cell.length_b   1.000
_cell.length_c   1.000
_cell.angle_alpha   90.00
_cell.angle_beta   90.00
_cell.angle_gamma   90.00
#
_symmetry.space_group_name_H-M   'P 1'
#
loop_
_entity.id
_entity.type
_entity.pdbx_description
1 polymer ?
#
loop_
_entity_poly.entity_id
_entity_poly.type
_entity_poly.pdbx_seq_one_letter_code
_entity_poly.pdbx_strand_id
1 'polypeptide(L)'
;MSVPVLWGSRLSPYALKLEAALQYKGIAYRRLPAQGTHFENARLMLRLETAKRLGEVIRYPVVEDAFDEYPLLPYFSYDKRTFEYDSSSILLRMEAEHEGHSIVPNDPAHHFLVRFIDHAFNDFGLYLVHHMRWVGSAKSNRMGRRLAAEFKTALPPGGAWLLSRTFPTRQVKRLPYLMSVAPQGYKAGVKSSLTPPSKRDFPETHTLLE
;
A
#
# COMPACT_ATOMS: atom_id res chain seq x y z
N MET A 1 23.86 1.28 -12.87
CA MET A 1 22.94 1.82 -11.83
C MET A 1 22.47 0.66 -10.96
N SER A 2 22.31 0.86 -9.66
CA SER A 2 21.75 -0.18 -8.78
C SER A 2 20.27 -0.37 -9.08
N VAL A 3 19.76 -1.61 -9.00
CA VAL A 3 18.34 -1.86 -9.17
C VAL A 3 17.56 -1.24 -8.01
N PRO A 4 16.55 -0.40 -8.29
CA PRO A 4 15.71 0.22 -7.28
C PRO A 4 15.06 -0.80 -6.33
N VAL A 5 14.75 -0.34 -5.13
CA VAL A 5 14.13 -1.16 -4.10
C VAL A 5 12.77 -0.59 -3.72
N LEU A 6 11.76 -1.44 -3.77
CA LEU A 6 10.44 -1.20 -3.18
C LEU A 6 10.36 -1.97 -1.84
N TRP A 7 10.39 -1.24 -0.73
CA TRP A 7 10.23 -1.81 0.61
C TRP A 7 8.77 -1.78 1.03
N GLY A 8 8.17 -2.94 1.08
CA GLY A 8 6.76 -3.06 1.45
C GLY A 8 6.22 -4.47 1.34
N SER A 9 4.94 -4.62 1.66
CA SER A 9 4.18 -5.86 1.57
C SER A 9 3.11 -5.77 0.49
N ARG A 10 2.85 -6.84 -0.23
CA ARG A 10 1.68 -6.97 -1.13
C ARG A 10 0.34 -6.93 -0.39
N LEU A 11 0.36 -6.90 0.91
CA LEU A 11 -0.83 -6.57 1.70
C LEU A 11 -1.11 -5.06 1.76
N SER A 12 -0.17 -4.21 1.36
CA SER A 12 -0.41 -2.78 1.20
C SER A 12 -0.96 -2.49 -0.20
N PRO A 13 -2.14 -1.84 -0.34
CA PRO A 13 -2.64 -1.42 -1.64
C PRO A 13 -1.69 -0.42 -2.31
N TYR A 14 -1.06 0.42 -1.52
CA TYR A 14 -0.08 1.41 -1.99
C TYR A 14 1.20 0.77 -2.54
N ALA A 15 1.66 -0.33 -1.93
CA ALA A 15 2.79 -1.09 -2.46
C ALA A 15 2.42 -1.78 -3.79
N LEU A 16 1.20 -2.31 -3.90
CA LEU A 16 0.70 -2.89 -5.14
C LEU A 16 0.54 -1.85 -6.25
N LYS A 17 0.09 -0.64 -5.91
CA LYS A 17 -0.01 0.50 -6.83
C LYS A 17 1.36 0.84 -7.43
N LEU A 18 2.41 0.96 -6.60
CA LEU A 18 3.77 1.19 -7.07
C LEU A 18 4.32 0.02 -7.88
N GLU A 19 4.08 -1.22 -7.44
CA GLU A 19 4.52 -2.41 -8.17
C GLU A 19 3.90 -2.46 -9.57
N ALA A 20 2.60 -2.16 -9.70
CA ALA A 20 1.92 -2.09 -10.99
C ALA A 20 2.50 -1.01 -11.91
N ALA A 21 2.78 0.18 -11.36
CA ALA A 21 3.36 1.28 -12.13
C ALA A 21 4.78 1.00 -12.59
N LEU A 22 5.63 0.42 -11.73
CA LEU A 22 6.98 0.01 -12.08
C LEU A 22 6.98 -1.01 -13.23
N GLN A 23 6.06 -1.99 -13.16
CA GLN A 23 5.89 -2.99 -14.21
C GLN A 23 5.40 -2.36 -15.52
N TYR A 24 4.41 -1.47 -15.46
CA TYR A 24 3.86 -0.77 -16.63
C TYR A 24 4.92 0.10 -17.33
N LYS A 25 5.75 0.80 -16.56
CA LYS A 25 6.86 1.60 -17.10
C LYS A 25 8.09 0.78 -17.52
N GLY A 26 8.10 -0.54 -17.28
CA GLY A 26 9.23 -1.40 -17.58
C GLY A 26 10.45 -1.17 -16.67
N ILE A 27 10.27 -0.56 -15.50
CA ILE A 27 11.34 -0.28 -14.56
C ILE A 27 11.65 -1.53 -13.74
N ALA A 28 12.86 -2.06 -13.87
CA ALA A 28 13.31 -3.18 -13.04
C ALA A 28 13.44 -2.75 -11.57
N TYR A 29 12.92 -3.56 -10.65
CA TYR A 29 12.99 -3.30 -9.21
C TYR A 29 13.12 -4.59 -8.41
N ARG A 30 13.54 -4.47 -7.16
CA ARG A 30 13.49 -5.57 -6.18
C ARG A 30 12.50 -5.24 -5.07
N ARG A 31 11.63 -6.19 -4.77
CA ARG A 31 10.67 -6.02 -3.68
C ARG A 31 11.26 -6.61 -2.40
N LEU A 32 11.57 -5.75 -1.46
CA LEU A 32 12.06 -6.12 -0.14
C LEU A 32 10.95 -5.93 0.91
N PRO A 33 10.94 -6.71 1.99
CA PRO A 33 11.96 -7.70 2.36
C PRO A 33 11.79 -9.07 1.69
N ALA A 34 10.71 -9.31 0.94
CA ALA A 34 10.35 -10.64 0.47
C ALA A 34 11.41 -11.32 -0.45
N GLN A 35 12.12 -10.53 -1.25
CA GLN A 35 13.16 -11.00 -2.17
C GLN A 35 14.59 -10.83 -1.64
N GLY A 36 14.73 -10.35 -0.40
CA GLY A 36 16.02 -10.06 0.20
C GLY A 36 16.56 -11.18 1.07
N THR A 37 17.88 -11.19 1.26
CA THR A 37 18.54 -12.00 2.27
C THR A 37 18.36 -11.39 3.66
N HIS A 38 18.59 -12.16 4.73
CA HIS A 38 18.53 -11.64 6.12
C HIS A 38 19.47 -10.44 6.32
N PHE A 39 20.70 -10.54 5.82
CA PHE A 39 21.70 -9.48 5.96
C PHE A 39 21.29 -8.20 5.19
N GLU A 40 20.83 -8.34 3.95
CA GLU A 40 20.38 -7.21 3.15
C GLU A 40 19.18 -6.51 3.79
N ASN A 41 18.20 -7.27 4.25
CA ASN A 41 17.01 -6.74 4.88
C ASN A 41 17.30 -6.08 6.22
N ALA A 42 18.14 -6.69 7.06
CA ALA A 42 18.56 -6.08 8.32
C ALA A 42 19.29 -4.75 8.10
N ARG A 43 20.21 -4.71 7.14
CA ARG A 43 20.95 -3.49 6.79
C ARG A 43 20.04 -2.40 6.25
N LEU A 44 19.10 -2.75 5.35
CA LEU A 44 18.19 -1.78 4.77
C LEU A 44 17.20 -1.26 5.82
N MET A 45 16.66 -2.16 6.65
CA MET A 45 15.76 -1.78 7.74
C MET A 45 16.43 -0.83 8.74
N LEU A 46 17.69 -1.11 9.12
CA LEU A 46 18.44 -0.22 10.00
C LEU A 46 18.61 1.18 9.38
N ARG A 47 18.97 1.26 8.11
CA ARG A 47 19.11 2.52 7.39
C ARG A 47 17.79 3.29 7.31
N LEU A 48 16.71 2.60 6.95
CA LEU A 48 15.38 3.18 6.86
C LEU A 48 14.92 3.73 8.22
N GLU A 49 15.08 2.95 9.29
CA GLU A 49 14.69 3.41 10.64
C GLU A 49 15.56 4.59 11.12
N THR A 50 16.83 4.61 10.73
CA THR A 50 17.71 5.76 11.00
C THR A 50 17.24 6.99 10.23
N ALA A 51 16.99 6.87 8.93
CA ALA A 51 16.50 7.96 8.10
C ALA A 51 15.16 8.52 8.61
N LYS A 52 14.23 7.65 9.03
CA LYS A 52 12.97 8.07 9.65
C LYS A 52 13.17 8.90 10.93
N ARG A 53 14.08 8.46 11.80
CA ARG A 53 14.38 9.17 13.07
C ARG A 53 15.05 10.52 12.84
N LEU A 54 15.83 10.64 11.77
CA LEU A 54 16.51 11.87 11.39
C LEU A 54 15.64 12.80 10.52
N GLY A 55 14.44 12.39 10.14
CA GLY A 55 13.58 13.15 9.22
C GLY A 55 14.10 13.19 7.78
N GLU A 56 14.95 12.24 7.39
CA GLU A 56 15.60 12.18 6.07
C GLU A 56 14.80 11.40 5.03
N VAL A 57 13.58 10.93 5.37
CA VAL A 57 12.70 10.26 4.43
C VAL A 57 11.93 11.32 3.64
N ILE A 58 12.00 11.25 2.33
CA ILE A 58 11.57 12.31 1.41
C ILE A 58 10.17 12.04 0.88
N ARG A 59 9.35 13.07 0.80
CA ARG A 59 8.12 13.14 0.01
C ARG A 59 8.27 14.20 -1.07
N TYR A 60 7.90 13.87 -2.29
CA TYR A 60 8.01 14.80 -3.43
C TYR A 60 6.62 15.12 -4.01
N PRO A 61 6.33 16.39 -4.38
CA PRO A 61 7.07 17.58 -3.98
C PRO A 61 7.06 17.74 -2.46
N VAL A 62 8.09 18.39 -1.91
CA VAL A 62 8.10 18.72 -0.49
C VAL A 62 6.95 19.66 -0.23
N VAL A 63 5.91 19.18 0.41
CA VAL A 63 4.75 19.98 0.82
C VAL A 63 4.97 20.28 2.30
N GLU A 64 5.12 21.55 2.63
CA GLU A 64 5.06 22.04 4.00
C GLU A 64 3.58 22.00 4.44
N ASP A 65 3.05 20.82 4.68
CA ASP A 65 1.68 20.67 5.11
C ASP A 65 1.66 20.18 6.56
N ALA A 66 0.92 20.91 7.40
CA ALA A 66 0.68 20.54 8.80
C ALA A 66 -0.04 19.17 8.95
N PHE A 67 -0.55 18.64 7.87
CA PHE A 67 -1.19 17.32 7.79
C PHE A 67 -0.28 16.25 7.21
N ASP A 68 1.05 16.48 7.15
CA ASP A 68 1.96 15.45 6.65
C ASP A 68 1.90 14.23 7.56
N GLU A 69 1.36 13.15 7.01
CA GLU A 69 1.18 11.91 7.73
C GLU A 69 2.54 11.28 8.05
N TYR A 70 2.63 10.62 9.19
CA TYR A 70 3.80 9.84 9.55
C TYR A 70 4.18 8.88 8.42
N PRO A 71 5.46 8.85 7.96
CA PRO A 71 5.90 8.03 6.84
C PRO A 71 5.56 6.55 7.05
N LEU A 72 4.68 6.02 6.21
CA LEU A 72 4.24 4.63 6.23
C LEU A 72 4.71 3.88 4.97
N LEU A 73 4.60 2.56 5.00
CA LEU A 73 4.85 1.71 3.84
C LEU A 73 3.90 2.04 2.67
N PRO A 74 4.38 2.00 1.44
CA PRO A 74 5.70 1.56 0.97
C PRO A 74 6.76 2.66 1.01
N TYR A 75 8.04 2.24 1.08
CA TYR A 75 9.17 3.10 0.80
C TYR A 75 9.83 2.68 -0.50
N PHE A 76 10.31 3.66 -1.25
CA PHE A 76 11.03 3.45 -2.49
C PHE A 76 12.45 4.04 -2.40
N SER A 77 13.42 3.41 -3.04
CA SER A 77 14.79 3.89 -3.03
C SER A 77 15.53 3.44 -4.29
N TYR A 78 16.17 4.36 -4.98
CA TYR A 78 17.04 4.09 -6.11
C TYR A 78 18.43 3.59 -5.70
N ASP A 79 18.96 4.09 -4.58
CA ASP A 79 20.34 3.91 -4.15
C ASP A 79 20.50 3.11 -2.85
N LYS A 80 19.40 2.71 -2.22
CA LYS A 80 19.34 2.08 -0.89
C LYS A 80 19.87 2.96 0.24
N ARG A 81 19.92 4.29 0.04
CA ARG A 81 20.35 5.29 1.02
C ARG A 81 19.28 6.33 1.24
N THR A 82 18.76 6.88 0.15
CA THR A 82 17.66 7.85 0.15
C THR A 82 16.35 7.10 0.03
N PHE A 83 15.41 7.36 0.92
CA PHE A 83 14.12 6.70 0.96
C PHE A 83 13.00 7.71 0.69
N GLU A 84 12.09 7.32 -0.18
CA GLU A 84 10.91 8.08 -0.52
C GLU A 84 9.66 7.35 -0.01
N TYR A 85 8.68 8.11 0.41
CA TYR A 85 7.38 7.61 0.84
C TYR A 85 6.25 8.34 0.13
N ASP A 86 5.02 7.93 0.34
CA ASP A 86 3.81 8.31 -0.39
C ASP A 86 3.80 7.80 -1.83
N SER A 87 2.92 6.86 -2.08
CA SER A 87 2.86 6.17 -3.37
C SER A 87 2.47 7.10 -4.53
N SER A 88 1.62 8.09 -4.30
CA SER A 88 1.23 9.06 -5.34
C SER A 88 2.39 10.01 -5.67
N SER A 89 3.09 10.47 -4.66
CA SER A 89 4.28 11.31 -4.79
C SER A 89 5.39 10.60 -5.59
N ILE A 90 5.69 9.35 -5.22
CA ILE A 90 6.68 8.51 -5.92
C ILE A 90 6.29 8.31 -7.39
N LEU A 91 5.00 8.08 -7.68
CA LEU A 91 4.51 7.91 -9.05
C LEU A 91 4.68 9.16 -9.89
N LEU A 92 4.36 10.34 -9.35
CA LEU A 92 4.54 11.62 -10.05
C LEU A 92 6.01 11.90 -10.35
N ARG A 93 6.90 11.57 -9.42
CA ARG A 93 8.33 11.68 -9.65
C ARG A 93 8.82 10.70 -10.73
N MET A 94 8.37 9.45 -10.68
CA MET A 94 8.68 8.47 -11.73
C MET A 94 8.19 8.94 -13.09
N GLU A 95 7.03 9.58 -13.15
CA GLU A 95 6.47 10.13 -14.39
C GLU A 95 7.37 11.23 -14.96
N ALA A 96 7.91 12.09 -14.11
CA ALA A 96 8.81 13.17 -14.52
C ALA A 96 10.22 12.71 -14.89
N GLU A 97 10.73 11.65 -14.28
CA GLU A 97 12.13 11.22 -14.41
C GLU A 97 12.34 10.07 -15.41
N HIS A 98 11.30 9.30 -15.71
CA HIS A 98 11.41 8.13 -16.60
C HIS A 98 10.57 8.29 -17.86
N GLU A 99 11.26 8.35 -18.97
CA GLU A 99 10.65 8.23 -20.31
C GLU A 99 10.02 6.84 -20.48
N GLY A 100 9.07 6.72 -21.38
CA GLY A 100 8.38 5.47 -21.69
C GLY A 100 6.87 5.59 -21.54
N HIS A 101 6.20 4.51 -21.13
CA HIS A 101 4.74 4.52 -20.98
C HIS A 101 4.31 5.50 -19.89
N SER A 102 3.58 6.55 -20.31
CA SER A 102 3.04 7.55 -19.37
C SER A 102 1.87 6.95 -18.56
N ILE A 103 1.91 7.17 -17.25
CA ILE A 103 0.82 6.81 -16.33
C ILE A 103 -0.22 7.93 -16.29
N VAL A 104 0.24 9.16 -16.52
CA VAL A 104 -0.60 10.36 -16.47
C VAL A 104 -0.90 10.82 -17.89
N PRO A 105 -2.15 10.76 -18.35
CA PRO A 105 -2.52 11.20 -19.69
C PRO A 105 -2.26 12.70 -19.89
N ASN A 106 -1.88 13.07 -21.12
CA ASN A 106 -1.72 14.48 -21.50
C ASN A 106 -3.05 15.22 -21.67
N ASP A 107 -4.12 14.52 -21.97
CA ASP A 107 -5.46 15.10 -22.06
C ASP A 107 -5.94 15.55 -20.67
N PRO A 108 -6.37 16.83 -20.51
CA PRO A 108 -6.73 17.37 -19.20
C PRO A 108 -7.89 16.64 -18.50
N ALA A 109 -8.87 16.15 -19.25
CA ALA A 109 -10.02 15.45 -18.68
C ALA A 109 -9.62 14.06 -18.16
N HIS A 110 -8.84 13.32 -18.94
CA HIS A 110 -8.30 12.03 -18.51
C HIS A 110 -7.29 12.20 -17.37
N HIS A 111 -6.45 13.24 -17.40
CA HIS A 111 -5.55 13.57 -16.29
C HIS A 111 -6.35 13.78 -15.00
N PHE A 112 -7.39 14.61 -15.05
CA PHE A 112 -8.26 14.84 -13.90
C PHE A 112 -8.88 13.54 -13.38
N LEU A 113 -9.41 12.70 -14.27
CA LEU A 113 -10.01 11.41 -13.88
C LEU A 113 -9.00 10.49 -13.19
N VAL A 114 -7.79 10.36 -13.73
CA VAL A 114 -6.71 9.55 -13.10
C VAL A 114 -6.40 10.06 -11.71
N ARG A 115 -6.23 11.39 -11.54
CA ARG A 115 -5.96 12.00 -10.24
C ARG A 115 -7.12 11.82 -9.26
N PHE A 116 -8.34 12.01 -9.73
CA PHE A 116 -9.54 11.83 -8.93
C PHE A 116 -9.69 10.39 -8.43
N ILE A 117 -9.51 9.41 -9.33
CA ILE A 117 -9.55 7.99 -8.96
C ILE A 117 -8.45 7.66 -7.96
N ASP A 118 -7.23 8.16 -8.19
CA ASP A 118 -6.11 7.93 -7.26
C ASP A 118 -6.41 8.44 -5.86
N HIS A 119 -6.90 9.68 -5.73
CA HIS A 119 -7.32 10.24 -4.44
C HIS A 119 -8.46 9.45 -3.81
N ALA A 120 -9.50 9.14 -4.57
CA ALA A 120 -10.64 8.39 -4.05
C ALA A 120 -10.24 7.03 -3.49
N PHE A 121 -9.36 6.30 -4.19
CA PHE A 121 -8.88 5.00 -3.69
C PHE A 121 -7.87 5.12 -2.55
N ASN A 122 -7.06 6.16 -2.52
CA ASN A 122 -6.13 6.38 -1.40
C ASN A 122 -6.89 6.67 -0.10
N ASP A 123 -7.93 7.50 -0.16
CA ASP A 123 -8.63 7.97 1.02
C ASP A 123 -9.75 7.00 1.45
N PHE A 124 -10.64 6.63 0.52
CA PHE A 124 -11.78 5.79 0.84
C PHE A 124 -11.48 4.29 0.74
N GLY A 125 -10.68 3.88 -0.22
CA GLY A 125 -10.33 2.47 -0.43
C GLY A 125 -9.56 1.87 0.75
N LEU A 126 -8.78 2.69 1.47
CA LEU A 126 -8.03 2.25 2.63
C LEU A 126 -8.93 1.63 3.72
N TYR A 127 -10.05 2.27 4.05
CA TYR A 127 -10.95 1.79 5.10
C TYR A 127 -11.54 0.42 4.76
N LEU A 128 -12.00 0.26 3.52
CA LEU A 128 -12.56 -1.01 3.04
C LEU A 128 -11.51 -2.11 3.05
N VAL A 129 -10.33 -1.83 2.49
CA VAL A 129 -9.22 -2.78 2.43
C VAL A 129 -8.73 -3.16 3.83
N HIS A 130 -8.62 -2.20 4.75
CA HIS A 130 -8.22 -2.45 6.12
C HIS A 130 -9.20 -3.39 6.82
N HIS A 131 -10.51 -3.12 6.69
CA HIS A 131 -11.55 -3.94 7.27
C HIS A 131 -11.52 -5.36 6.71
N MET A 132 -11.56 -5.51 5.39
CA MET A 132 -11.57 -6.81 4.71
C MET A 132 -10.33 -7.65 5.06
N ARG A 133 -9.16 -7.02 5.16
CA ARG A 133 -7.91 -7.72 5.47
C ARG A 133 -7.78 -8.14 6.91
N TRP A 134 -8.12 -7.28 7.85
CA TRP A 134 -7.80 -7.53 9.25
C TRP A 134 -8.98 -8.04 10.06
N VAL A 135 -10.18 -7.51 9.83
CA VAL A 135 -11.40 -8.00 10.50
C VAL A 135 -11.92 -9.25 9.80
N GLY A 136 -12.12 -9.20 8.48
CA GLY A 136 -12.63 -10.34 7.71
C GLY A 136 -11.75 -11.58 7.80
N SER A 137 -10.43 -11.43 7.94
CA SER A 137 -9.50 -12.56 8.10
C SER A 137 -9.14 -12.90 9.55
N ALA A 138 -9.68 -12.20 10.55
CA ALA A 138 -9.27 -12.32 11.96
C ALA A 138 -9.37 -13.77 12.46
N LYS A 139 -10.48 -14.46 12.19
CA LYS A 139 -10.70 -15.85 12.61
C LYS A 139 -9.67 -16.83 12.04
N SER A 140 -9.32 -16.68 10.75
CA SER A 140 -8.36 -17.56 10.07
C SER A 140 -6.91 -17.13 10.25
N ASN A 141 -6.67 -15.90 10.64
CA ASN A 141 -5.36 -15.23 10.67
C ASN A 141 -4.54 -15.39 9.37
N ARG A 142 -5.22 -15.50 8.24
CA ARG A 142 -4.57 -15.72 6.94
C ARG A 142 -3.66 -14.56 6.56
N MET A 143 -4.12 -13.32 6.78
CA MET A 143 -3.35 -12.13 6.43
C MET A 143 -2.16 -11.91 7.35
N GLY A 144 -2.29 -12.21 8.66
CA GLY A 144 -1.17 -12.17 9.58
C GLY A 144 -0.05 -13.15 9.21
N ARG A 145 -0.41 -14.38 8.84
CA ARG A 145 0.58 -15.38 8.37
C ARG A 145 1.23 -14.95 7.05
N ARG A 146 0.47 -14.39 6.11
CA ARG A 146 1.03 -13.89 4.85
C ARG A 146 2.00 -12.75 5.07
N LEU A 147 1.64 -11.76 5.91
CA LEU A 147 2.53 -10.67 6.28
C LEU A 147 3.84 -11.20 6.89
N ALA A 148 3.72 -12.12 7.84
CA ALA A 148 4.88 -12.72 8.51
C ALA A 148 5.80 -13.46 7.53
N ALA A 149 5.24 -14.15 6.54
CA ALA A 149 6.01 -14.81 5.50
C ALA A 149 6.79 -13.82 4.64
N GLU A 150 6.18 -12.68 4.27
CA GLU A 150 6.85 -11.63 3.48
C GLU A 150 7.99 -10.93 4.26
N PHE A 151 7.86 -10.80 5.58
CA PHE A 151 8.85 -10.15 6.44
C PHE A 151 9.81 -11.12 7.13
N LYS A 152 9.70 -12.42 6.88
CA LYS A 152 10.48 -13.45 7.59
C LYS A 152 11.98 -13.18 7.59
N THR A 153 12.52 -12.72 6.47
CA THR A 153 13.94 -12.44 6.30
C THR A 153 14.39 -11.08 6.88
N ALA A 154 13.46 -10.21 7.27
CA ALA A 154 13.76 -8.96 7.94
C ALA A 154 13.70 -9.07 9.47
N LEU A 155 13.20 -10.18 9.99
CA LEU A 155 12.93 -10.36 11.42
C LEU A 155 13.90 -11.36 12.04
N PRO A 156 14.21 -11.19 13.34
CA PRO A 156 14.98 -12.17 14.09
C PRO A 156 14.22 -13.49 14.24
N PRO A 157 14.90 -14.58 14.64
CA PRO A 157 14.23 -15.85 14.92
C PRO A 157 13.03 -15.67 15.86
N GLY A 158 11.89 -16.28 15.51
CA GLY A 158 10.61 -16.09 16.23
C GLY A 158 9.85 -14.82 15.91
N GLY A 159 10.50 -13.81 15.34
CA GLY A 159 9.87 -12.51 15.03
C GLY A 159 8.70 -12.61 14.03
N ALA A 160 8.80 -13.50 13.04
CA ALA A 160 7.71 -13.74 12.10
C ALA A 160 6.46 -14.33 12.78
N TRP A 161 6.66 -15.26 13.72
CA TRP A 161 5.57 -15.79 14.52
C TRP A 161 4.91 -14.71 15.37
N LEU A 162 5.70 -13.89 16.05
CA LEU A 162 5.20 -12.77 16.85
C LEU A 162 4.45 -11.76 15.99
N LEU A 163 5.01 -11.36 14.83
CA LEU A 163 4.37 -10.45 13.90
C LEU A 163 3.01 -10.99 13.43
N SER A 164 2.93 -12.29 13.11
CA SER A 164 1.68 -12.91 12.66
C SER A 164 0.56 -12.86 13.70
N ARG A 165 0.88 -12.78 14.96
CA ARG A 165 -0.09 -12.74 16.09
C ARG A 165 -0.42 -11.32 16.53
N THR A 166 0.58 -10.48 16.67
CA THR A 166 0.43 -9.14 17.26
C THR A 166 -0.07 -8.11 16.26
N PHE A 167 0.43 -8.15 15.02
CA PHE A 167 0.08 -7.13 14.03
C PHE A 167 -1.41 -7.14 13.64
N PRO A 168 -2.05 -8.27 13.32
CA PRO A 168 -3.48 -8.30 13.04
C PRO A 168 -4.32 -7.77 14.20
N THR A 169 -4.01 -8.17 15.42
CA THR A 169 -4.70 -7.69 16.63
C THR A 169 -4.59 -6.18 16.78
N ARG A 170 -3.40 -5.63 16.54
CA ARG A 170 -3.17 -4.17 16.55
C ARG A 170 -4.00 -3.47 15.47
N GLN A 171 -4.10 -4.04 14.27
CA GLN A 171 -4.87 -3.45 13.18
C GLN A 171 -6.37 -3.48 13.47
N VAL A 172 -6.90 -4.56 14.02
CA VAL A 172 -8.30 -4.63 14.46
C VAL A 172 -8.61 -3.59 15.53
N LYS A 173 -7.70 -3.39 16.51
CA LYS A 173 -7.85 -2.36 17.54
C LYS A 173 -7.86 -0.93 16.99
N ARG A 174 -7.24 -0.67 15.85
CA ARG A 174 -7.25 0.63 15.18
C ARG A 174 -8.54 0.92 14.41
N LEU A 175 -9.32 -0.10 14.10
CA LEU A 175 -10.52 0.05 13.29
C LEU A 175 -11.54 1.05 13.87
N PRO A 176 -11.86 1.07 15.19
CA PRO A 176 -12.77 2.07 15.74
C PRO A 176 -12.32 3.50 15.49
N TYR A 177 -11.02 3.77 15.60
CA TYR A 177 -10.46 5.09 15.30
C TYR A 177 -10.62 5.44 13.82
N LEU A 178 -10.23 4.54 12.91
CA LEU A 178 -10.41 4.74 11.47
C LEU A 178 -11.89 4.97 11.13
N MET A 179 -12.79 4.19 11.72
CA MET A 179 -14.23 4.33 11.49
C MET A 179 -14.81 5.61 12.11
N SER A 180 -14.19 6.18 13.13
CA SER A 180 -14.66 7.44 13.74
C SER A 180 -14.46 8.63 12.83
N VAL A 181 -13.36 8.65 12.09
CA VAL A 181 -13.01 9.72 11.14
C VAL A 181 -13.61 9.50 9.74
N ALA A 182 -14.08 8.28 9.45
CA ALA A 182 -14.69 7.97 8.17
C ALA A 182 -16.04 8.69 8.00
N PRO A 183 -16.36 9.18 6.80
CA PRO A 183 -17.66 9.77 6.50
C PRO A 183 -18.83 8.84 6.87
N GLN A 184 -19.96 9.40 7.32
CA GLN A 184 -21.08 8.59 7.79
C GLN A 184 -21.64 7.63 6.72
N GLY A 185 -21.72 8.09 5.46
CA GLY A 185 -22.14 7.26 4.34
C GLY A 185 -21.24 6.03 4.12
N TYR A 186 -19.97 6.16 4.43
CA TYR A 186 -19.00 5.08 4.33
C TYR A 186 -19.23 3.98 5.38
N LYS A 187 -19.61 4.36 6.61
CA LYS A 187 -19.95 3.40 7.69
C LYS A 187 -21.13 2.51 7.28
N ALA A 188 -22.10 3.06 6.60
CA ALA A 188 -23.24 2.30 6.06
C ALA A 188 -22.80 1.35 4.92
N GLY A 189 -21.96 1.83 4.00
CA GLY A 189 -21.40 1.05 2.90
C GLY A 189 -20.54 -0.14 3.37
N VAL A 190 -19.74 0.03 4.41
CA VAL A 190 -18.95 -1.08 4.99
C VAL A 190 -19.87 -2.15 5.59
N LYS A 191 -20.93 -1.76 6.29
CA LYS A 191 -21.91 -2.72 6.82
C LYS A 191 -22.62 -3.48 5.71
N SER A 192 -23.04 -2.81 4.64
CA SER A 192 -23.72 -3.44 3.51
C SER A 192 -22.80 -4.38 2.72
N SER A 193 -21.54 -4.04 2.56
CA SER A 193 -20.56 -4.89 1.86
C SER A 193 -20.18 -6.16 2.62
N LEU A 194 -20.44 -6.20 3.93
CA LEU A 194 -20.22 -7.38 4.77
C LEU A 194 -21.41 -8.34 4.80
N THR A 195 -22.58 -7.86 4.38
CA THR A 195 -23.74 -8.72 4.19
C THR A 195 -23.59 -9.38 2.81
N PRO A 196 -23.49 -10.72 2.73
CA PRO A 196 -23.43 -11.36 1.42
C PRO A 196 -24.68 -10.94 0.63
N PRO A 197 -24.51 -10.57 -0.66
CA PRO A 197 -25.65 -10.20 -1.49
C PRO A 197 -26.65 -11.34 -1.47
N SER A 198 -27.92 -11.00 -1.23
CA SER A 198 -28.99 -12.01 -1.33
C SER A 198 -29.04 -12.47 -2.79
N LYS A 199 -29.42 -13.73 -3.03
CA LYS A 199 -29.58 -14.25 -4.40
C LYS A 199 -30.54 -13.42 -5.26
N ARG A 200 -31.31 -12.49 -4.68
CA ARG A 200 -32.23 -11.58 -5.36
C ARG A 200 -31.59 -10.32 -5.90
N ASP A 201 -30.35 -10.01 -5.50
CA ASP A 201 -29.67 -8.75 -5.88
C ASP A 201 -28.86 -8.87 -7.19
N PHE A 202 -28.81 -10.04 -7.78
CA PHE A 202 -28.26 -10.23 -9.13
C PHE A 202 -29.43 -10.18 -10.12
N PRO A 203 -29.54 -9.15 -10.99
CA PRO A 203 -30.43 -9.24 -12.13
C PRO A 203 -30.01 -10.47 -12.95
N GLU A 204 -30.96 -11.32 -13.25
CA GLU A 204 -30.75 -12.43 -14.18
C GLU A 204 -30.12 -11.82 -15.45
N THR A 205 -28.89 -12.17 -15.72
CA THR A 205 -28.21 -11.80 -16.97
C THR A 205 -29.01 -12.45 -18.10
N HIS A 206 -29.95 -11.71 -18.65
CA HIS A 206 -30.51 -12.05 -19.96
C HIS A 206 -29.34 -12.06 -20.94
N THR A 207 -29.04 -13.25 -21.40
CA THR A 207 -28.15 -13.59 -22.49
C THR A 207 -28.34 -12.62 -23.65
N LEU A 208 -27.43 -11.66 -23.81
CA LEU A 208 -27.24 -10.97 -25.09
C LEU A 208 -26.25 -11.81 -25.89
N LEU A 209 -26.71 -12.92 -26.44
CA LEU A 209 -26.11 -13.64 -27.53
C LEU A 209 -27.23 -14.03 -28.47
N GLU A 210 -27.57 -13.13 -29.36
CA GLU A 210 -28.02 -13.39 -30.73
C GLU A 210 -27.37 -12.37 -31.66
#